data_0e2e1c82155d7719a3b97debb0d3dfd3
#
_entry.id   0e2e1c82155d7719a3b97debb0d3dfd3
#
_cell.length_a   1.000
_cell.length_b   1.000
_cell.length_c   1.000
_cell.angle_alpha   90.00
_cell.angle_beta   90.00
_cell.angle_gamma   90.00
#
_symmetry.space_group_name_H-M   'P 1'
#
loop_
_entity.id
_entity.type
_entity.pdbx_description
1 polymer ?
#
loop_
_entity_poly.entity_id
_entity_poly.type
_entity_poly.pdbx_seq_one_letter_code
_entity_poly.pdbx_strand_id
1 'polypeptide(L)'
;LGDIEELCKEKLKNSDFSLFFCQSNSESEIINWIQRGINDALAIIINPAGFTHTSVAILDALKVFDGMVVEVHLSDISKRESFRHFSYVSERAEKVIKGKGPDGYIEALDFISEKLLKS
;
A
#
# COMPACT_ATOMS: atom_id res chain seq x y z
N LEU A 1 -10.30 -11.46 -0.71
CA LEU A 1 -9.69 -10.48 0.19
C LEU A 1 -9.16 -11.07 1.47
N GLY A 2 -9.91 -12.01 2.06
CA GLY A 2 -9.39 -12.79 3.16
C GLY A 2 -8.12 -13.53 2.80
N ASP A 3 -7.99 -13.92 1.54
CA ASP A 3 -6.82 -14.64 1.05
C ASP A 3 -5.57 -13.76 1.06
N ILE A 4 -5.72 -12.47 0.76
CA ILE A 4 -4.59 -11.53 0.77
C ILE A 4 -4.09 -11.33 2.20
N GLU A 5 -5.01 -11.17 3.13
CA GLU A 5 -4.66 -11.03 4.55
C GLU A 5 -3.91 -12.28 5.04
N GLU A 6 -4.41 -13.47 4.70
CA GLU A 6 -3.77 -14.72 5.10
C GLU A 6 -2.37 -14.86 4.49
N LEU A 7 -2.20 -14.50 3.21
CA LEU A 7 -0.89 -14.52 2.56
C LEU A 7 0.11 -13.62 3.29
N CYS A 8 -0.32 -12.41 3.64
CA CYS A 8 0.54 -11.46 4.33
C CYS A 8 0.88 -11.93 5.73
N LYS A 9 -0.08 -12.49 6.46
CA LYS A 9 0.15 -13.04 7.80
C LYS A 9 1.15 -14.18 7.75
N GLU A 10 1.00 -15.08 6.78
CA GLU A 10 1.92 -16.20 6.64
C GLU A 10 3.33 -15.73 6.31
N LYS A 11 3.45 -14.72 5.45
CA LYS A 11 4.75 -14.16 5.08
C LYS A 11 5.46 -13.55 6.27
N LEU A 12 4.74 -12.93 7.20
CA LEU A 12 5.31 -12.25 8.36
C LEU A 12 5.39 -13.13 9.61
N LYS A 13 4.94 -14.37 9.53
CA LYS A 13 4.75 -15.27 10.67
C LYS A 13 5.98 -15.42 11.58
N ASN A 14 7.17 -15.50 11.00
CA ASN A 14 8.41 -15.69 11.76
C ASN A 14 9.27 -14.44 11.80
N SER A 15 8.69 -13.27 11.46
CA SER A 15 9.38 -12.00 11.51
C SER A 15 9.02 -11.24 12.79
N ASP A 16 9.76 -10.16 13.06
CA ASP A 16 9.46 -9.27 14.16
C ASP A 16 8.38 -8.23 13.81
N PHE A 17 7.83 -8.29 12.60
CA PHE A 17 6.82 -7.35 12.15
C PHE A 17 5.42 -7.83 12.48
N SER A 18 4.55 -6.91 12.86
CA SER A 18 3.13 -7.19 12.99
C SER A 18 2.37 -6.56 11.84
N LEU A 19 1.20 -7.10 11.55
CA LEU A 19 0.37 -6.66 10.45
C LEU A 19 -0.94 -6.07 10.97
N PHE A 20 -1.25 -4.87 10.52
CA PHE A 20 -2.58 -4.29 10.64
C PHE A 20 -3.20 -4.26 9.25
N PHE A 21 -4.17 -5.14 9.01
CA PHE A 21 -4.82 -5.27 7.71
C PHE A 21 -6.21 -4.67 7.77
N CYS A 22 -6.53 -3.79 6.83
CA CYS A 22 -7.83 -3.14 6.79
C CYS A 22 -8.23 -2.83 5.36
N GLN A 23 -9.53 -2.65 5.16
CA GLN A 23 -10.10 -2.47 3.84
C GLN A 23 -11.37 -1.63 3.96
N SER A 24 -11.52 -0.66 3.05
CA SER A 24 -12.71 0.18 3.03
C SER A 24 -12.94 0.80 1.66
N ASN A 25 -14.18 1.08 1.33
CA ASN A 25 -14.56 1.88 0.18
C ASN A 25 -14.71 3.36 0.54
N SER A 26 -14.43 3.73 1.78
CA SER A 26 -14.58 5.10 2.26
C SER A 26 -13.23 5.80 2.26
N GLU A 27 -13.12 6.89 1.51
CA GLU A 27 -11.89 7.69 1.45
C GLU A 27 -11.51 8.22 2.84
N SER A 28 -12.48 8.71 3.60
CA SER A 28 -12.21 9.25 4.94
C SER A 28 -11.70 8.18 5.90
N GLU A 29 -12.20 6.96 5.78
CA GLU A 29 -11.76 5.85 6.63
C GLU A 29 -10.31 5.47 6.30
N ILE A 30 -9.97 5.42 5.01
CA ILE A 30 -8.60 5.14 4.56
C ILE A 30 -7.64 6.22 5.09
N ILE A 31 -8.03 7.47 5.00
CA ILE A 31 -7.23 8.58 5.50
C ILE A 31 -7.01 8.46 7.00
N ASN A 32 -8.05 8.11 7.76
CA ASN A 32 -7.94 7.93 9.21
C ASN A 32 -6.94 6.82 9.55
N TRP A 33 -6.93 5.73 8.81
CA TRP A 33 -5.96 4.64 9.03
C TRP A 33 -4.54 5.09 8.73
N ILE A 34 -4.34 5.86 7.65
CA ILE A 34 -3.02 6.40 7.33
C ILE A 34 -2.52 7.30 8.46
N GLN A 35 -3.39 8.15 8.98
CA GLN A 35 -3.04 9.04 10.09
C GLN A 35 -2.68 8.28 11.36
N ARG A 36 -3.38 7.19 11.65
CA ARG A 36 -3.00 6.31 12.76
C ARG A 36 -1.60 5.72 12.53
N GLY A 37 -1.31 5.34 11.30
CA GLY A 37 -0.02 4.76 10.95
C GLY A 37 1.16 5.70 11.19
N ILE A 38 0.93 7.01 11.19
CA ILE A 38 2.00 7.98 11.44
C ILE A 38 2.75 7.67 12.74
N ASN A 39 2.02 7.24 13.77
CA ASN A 39 2.62 6.94 15.07
C ASN A 39 2.92 5.45 15.26
N ASP A 40 2.24 4.57 14.55
CA ASP A 40 2.22 3.14 14.88
C ASP A 40 2.86 2.24 13.83
N ALA A 41 3.10 2.73 12.62
CA ALA A 41 3.57 1.88 11.53
C ALA A 41 4.96 2.27 11.06
N LEU A 42 5.73 1.25 10.67
CA LEU A 42 7.04 1.44 10.04
C LEU A 42 6.89 1.66 8.53
N ALA A 43 5.85 1.07 7.94
CA ALA A 43 5.61 1.15 6.52
C ALA A 43 4.12 0.97 6.23
N ILE A 44 3.70 1.45 5.08
CA ILE A 44 2.32 1.31 4.60
C ILE A 44 2.37 0.67 3.22
N ILE A 45 1.58 -0.39 3.05
CA ILE A 45 1.28 -0.95 1.73
C ILE A 45 -0.16 -0.56 1.42
N ILE A 46 -0.38 0.12 0.31
CA ILE A 46 -1.70 0.63 -0.01
C ILE A 46 -2.13 0.24 -1.42
N ASN A 47 -3.35 -0.28 -1.52
CA ASN A 47 -4.05 -0.43 -2.79
C ASN A 47 -5.26 0.52 -2.73
N PRO A 48 -5.12 1.74 -3.26
CA PRO A 48 -6.19 2.73 -3.16
C PRO A 48 -7.32 2.50 -4.15
N ALA A 49 -7.22 1.49 -5.01
CA ALA A 49 -8.22 1.17 -6.03
C ALA A 49 -8.56 2.39 -6.88
N GLY A 50 -9.85 2.73 -7.04
CA GLY A 50 -10.26 3.88 -7.84
C GLY A 50 -9.76 5.22 -7.32
N PHE A 51 -9.49 5.34 -6.01
CA PHE A 51 -8.99 6.58 -5.43
C PHE A 51 -7.58 6.93 -5.90
N THR A 52 -6.84 5.96 -6.43
CA THR A 52 -5.53 6.19 -7.03
C THR A 52 -5.56 7.33 -8.06
N HIS A 53 -6.66 7.42 -8.81
CA HIS A 53 -6.77 8.35 -9.94
C HIS A 53 -7.40 9.69 -9.56
N THR A 54 -7.96 9.81 -8.37
CA THR A 54 -8.78 10.97 -8.00
C THR A 54 -8.44 11.60 -6.66
N SER A 55 -7.82 10.86 -5.73
CA SER A 55 -7.71 11.36 -4.35
C SER A 55 -6.39 12.05 -4.06
N VAL A 56 -6.43 13.38 -4.09
CA VAL A 56 -5.35 14.22 -3.57
C VAL A 56 -5.32 14.14 -2.05
N ALA A 57 -6.47 13.93 -1.41
CA ALA A 57 -6.55 13.84 0.05
C ALA A 57 -5.77 12.64 0.60
N ILE A 58 -5.86 11.48 -0.08
CA ILE A 58 -5.06 10.31 0.31
C ILE A 58 -3.57 10.59 0.10
N LEU A 59 -3.20 11.21 -1.01
CA LEU A 59 -1.81 11.60 -1.26
C LEU A 59 -1.28 12.49 -0.14
N ASP A 60 -2.06 13.50 0.25
CA ASP A 60 -1.64 14.43 1.29
C ASP A 60 -1.44 13.71 2.63
N ALA A 61 -2.33 12.78 2.98
CA ALA A 61 -2.19 11.99 4.19
C ALA A 61 -0.89 11.16 4.16
N LEU A 62 -0.60 10.53 3.02
CA LEU A 62 0.61 9.73 2.85
C LEU A 62 1.89 10.59 2.92
N LYS A 63 1.83 11.85 2.49
CA LYS A 63 2.99 12.74 2.56
C LYS A 63 3.38 13.10 3.99
N VAL A 64 2.46 13.03 4.93
CA VAL A 64 2.75 13.27 6.35
C VAL A 64 3.42 12.06 7.00
N PHE A 65 3.22 10.88 6.44
CA PHE A 65 3.83 9.65 6.96
C PHE A 65 5.31 9.59 6.59
N ASP A 66 6.18 9.41 7.59
CA ASP A 66 7.63 9.41 7.41
C ASP A 66 8.20 8.07 6.98
N GLY A 67 7.44 7.01 7.12
CA GLY A 67 7.91 5.67 6.80
C GLY A 67 7.83 5.37 5.31
N MET A 68 8.04 4.11 4.97
CA MET A 68 8.03 3.64 3.59
C MET A 68 6.62 3.40 3.11
N VAL A 69 6.31 3.84 1.89
CA VAL A 69 5.00 3.60 1.27
C VAL A 69 5.21 2.80 -0.02
N VAL A 70 4.48 1.70 -0.15
CA VAL A 70 4.48 0.89 -1.37
C VAL A 70 3.05 0.84 -1.90
N GLU A 71 2.88 1.20 -3.15
CA GLU A 71 1.59 1.16 -3.83
C GLU A 71 1.46 -0.16 -4.58
N VAL A 72 0.32 -0.86 -4.38
CA VAL A 72 0.06 -2.14 -5.04
C VAL A 72 -1.26 -2.07 -5.79
N HIS A 73 -1.24 -2.54 -7.04
CA HIS A 73 -2.44 -2.74 -7.85
C HIS A 73 -2.47 -4.20 -8.29
N LEU A 74 -3.60 -4.87 -8.10
CA LEU A 74 -3.74 -6.28 -8.48
C LEU A 74 -3.64 -6.46 -9.99
N SER A 75 -4.16 -5.50 -10.75
CA SER A 75 -4.09 -5.50 -12.21
C SER A 75 -3.11 -4.41 -12.69
N ASP A 76 -2.74 -4.51 -13.97
CA ASP A 76 -1.88 -3.48 -14.58
C ASP A 76 -2.73 -2.33 -15.06
N ILE A 77 -2.74 -1.23 -14.31
CA ILE A 77 -3.55 -0.04 -14.61
C ILE A 77 -3.13 0.64 -15.91
N SER A 78 -1.90 0.43 -16.37
CA SER A 78 -1.43 1.01 -17.63
C SER A 78 -2.11 0.40 -18.85
N LYS A 79 -2.77 -0.75 -18.69
CA LYS A 79 -3.52 -1.41 -19.75
C LYS A 79 -5.01 -1.04 -19.77
N ARG A 80 -5.42 -0.12 -18.90
CA ARG A 80 -6.79 0.34 -18.81
C ARG A 80 -6.95 1.67 -19.53
N GLU A 81 -8.13 2.29 -19.39
CA GLU A 81 -8.40 3.60 -20.00
C GLU A 81 -7.36 4.64 -19.54
N SER A 82 -7.08 5.61 -20.39
CA SER A 82 -6.00 6.58 -20.13
C SER A 82 -6.13 7.31 -18.79
N PHE A 83 -7.37 7.62 -18.34
CA PHE A 83 -7.55 8.30 -17.05
C PHE A 83 -7.15 7.42 -15.86
N ARG A 84 -7.03 6.10 -16.07
CA ARG A 84 -6.58 5.15 -15.03
C ARG A 84 -5.07 4.94 -15.03
N HIS A 85 -4.34 5.62 -15.90
CA HIS A 85 -2.87 5.50 -15.92
C HIS A 85 -2.20 6.38 -14.87
N PHE A 86 -2.84 7.48 -14.49
CA PHE A 86 -2.27 8.41 -13.52
C PHE A 86 -2.60 7.97 -12.10
N SER A 87 -1.60 8.04 -11.22
CA SER A 87 -1.79 7.73 -9.81
C SER A 87 -1.22 8.85 -8.94
N TYR A 88 -2.08 9.50 -8.16
CA TYR A 88 -1.64 10.47 -7.16
C TYR A 88 -0.76 9.82 -6.10
N VAL A 89 -1.08 8.57 -5.71
CA VAL A 89 -0.33 7.86 -4.68
C VAL A 89 1.11 7.61 -5.12
N SER A 90 1.34 7.41 -6.42
CA SER A 90 2.69 7.19 -6.95
C SER A 90 3.63 8.36 -6.70
N GLU A 91 3.10 9.57 -6.52
CA GLU A 91 3.92 10.74 -6.18
C GLU A 91 4.63 10.56 -4.83
N ARG A 92 4.07 9.77 -3.92
CA ARG A 92 4.63 9.56 -2.58
C ARG A 92 5.32 8.21 -2.44
N ALA A 93 4.87 7.17 -3.17
CA ALA A 93 5.33 5.80 -2.96
C ALA A 93 6.79 5.61 -3.35
N GLU A 94 7.54 4.88 -2.56
CA GLU A 94 8.91 4.48 -2.88
C GLU A 94 8.92 3.41 -3.95
N LYS A 95 7.85 2.63 -4.08
CA LYS A 95 7.75 1.57 -5.08
C LYS A 95 6.30 1.39 -5.48
N VAL A 96 6.08 1.12 -6.77
CA VAL A 96 4.76 0.80 -7.33
C VAL A 96 4.83 -0.59 -7.92
N ILE A 97 3.91 -1.45 -7.52
CA ILE A 97 3.81 -2.83 -8.01
C ILE A 97 2.44 -2.98 -8.65
N LYS A 98 2.38 -3.50 -9.86
CA LYS A 98 1.11 -3.67 -10.56
C LYS A 98 1.13 -4.89 -11.46
N GLY A 99 -0.07 -5.48 -11.66
CA GLY A 99 -0.24 -6.58 -12.58
C GLY A 99 0.21 -7.93 -12.07
N LYS A 100 0.45 -8.08 -10.77
CA LYS A 100 0.93 -9.34 -10.18
C LYS A 100 -0.10 -10.04 -9.31
N GLY A 101 -1.35 -9.57 -9.33
CA GLY A 101 -2.38 -10.12 -8.48
C GLY A 101 -1.99 -10.05 -7.00
N PRO A 102 -2.45 -11.00 -6.18
CA PRO A 102 -2.13 -11.02 -4.75
C PRO A 102 -0.64 -11.10 -4.44
N ASP A 103 0.16 -11.68 -5.34
CA ASP A 103 1.61 -11.78 -5.15
C ASP A 103 2.28 -10.41 -5.06
N GLY A 104 1.64 -9.36 -5.56
CA GLY A 104 2.13 -7.99 -5.43
C GLY A 104 2.32 -7.58 -3.97
N TYR A 105 1.45 -8.04 -3.07
CA TYR A 105 1.58 -7.75 -1.65
C TYR A 105 2.80 -8.45 -1.03
N ILE A 106 3.09 -9.67 -1.47
CA ILE A 106 4.26 -10.39 -1.00
C ILE A 106 5.54 -9.68 -1.47
N GLU A 107 5.57 -9.23 -2.71
CA GLU A 107 6.68 -8.46 -3.24
C GLU A 107 6.87 -7.16 -2.46
N ALA A 108 5.78 -6.49 -2.09
CA ALA A 108 5.83 -5.28 -1.28
C ALA A 108 6.42 -5.55 0.10
N LEU A 109 6.00 -6.64 0.75
CA LEU A 109 6.54 -7.02 2.05
C LEU A 109 8.04 -7.34 1.98
N ASP A 110 8.47 -8.03 0.92
CA ASP A 110 9.88 -8.34 0.71
C ASP A 110 10.69 -7.06 0.52
N PHE A 111 10.18 -6.12 -0.28
CA PHE A 111 10.84 -4.86 -0.51
C PHE A 111 11.03 -4.07 0.79
N ILE A 112 9.98 -3.98 1.60
CA ILE A 112 10.01 -3.27 2.87
C ILE A 112 10.99 -3.94 3.83
N SER A 113 10.89 -5.26 3.99
CA SER A 113 11.76 -6.01 4.90
C SER A 113 13.23 -5.83 4.53
N GLU A 114 13.53 -5.91 3.25
CA GLU A 114 14.90 -5.76 2.76
C GLU A 114 15.45 -4.37 3.08
N LYS A 115 14.65 -3.32 2.87
CA LYS A 115 15.07 -1.95 3.13
C LYS A 115 15.27 -1.69 4.61
N LEU A 116 14.38 -2.20 5.46
CA LEU A 116 14.47 -1.99 6.90
C LEU A 116 15.66 -2.74 7.52
N LEU A 117 15.98 -3.92 7.00
CA LEU A 117 17.10 -4.70 7.50
C LEU A 117 18.46 -4.13 7.10
N LYS A 118 18.50 -3.31 6.06
CA LYS A 118 19.74 -2.70 5.59
C LYS A 118 20.05 -1.35 6.25
N SER A 119 19.10 -0.82 6.99
CA SER A 119 19.28 0.49 7.64
C SER A 119 19.75 0.36 9.12
#